data_38be2fb2f112e915b68a8624deb410f4
#
_entry.id   38be2fb2f112e915b68a8624deb410f4
#
_cell.length_a   1.000
_cell.length_b   1.000
_cell.length_c   1.000
_cell.angle_alpha   90.00
_cell.angle_beta   90.00
_cell.angle_gamma   90.00
#
_symmetry.space_group_name_H-M   'P 1'
#
loop_
_entity.id
_entity.type
_entity.pdbx_description
1 polymer ?
#
loop_
_entity_poly.entity_id
_entity_poly.type
_entity_poly.pdbx_seq_one_letter_code
_entity_poly.pdbx_strand_id
1 'polypeptide(L)'
;MHAEERRETILKLLRQSAQPVSASTLAGQLSVSRQIIVGDIALLRAGGADILATPRGYCLQNAAAAGLTRRVAVRHDEAGMEAELNTMVDNGCTVVDVIVEHPLYGQLTGPLQLSSRYDVAQFIARSHTAQPLSILTGGIHLHTLLCPSEDAYRRVLDALRQAGFLLEG
;
A
#
# COMPACT_ATOMS: atom_id res chain seq x y z
N MET A 1 -5.18 -29.73 -9.95
CA MET A 1 -3.92 -28.94 -9.96
C MET A 1 -3.16 -29.22 -8.69
N HIS A 2 -1.92 -29.67 -8.79
CA HIS A 2 -1.06 -29.90 -7.63
C HIS A 2 -0.64 -28.58 -6.99
N ALA A 3 -0.27 -28.60 -5.69
CA ALA A 3 0.04 -27.39 -4.93
C ALA A 3 1.21 -26.59 -5.52
N GLU A 4 2.22 -27.27 -6.04
CA GLU A 4 3.38 -26.63 -6.67
C GLU A 4 3.01 -25.94 -7.98
N GLU A 5 2.28 -26.62 -8.85
CA GLU A 5 1.75 -26.07 -10.09
C GLU A 5 0.84 -24.86 -9.85
N ARG A 6 0.04 -24.91 -8.79
CA ARG A 6 -0.81 -23.78 -8.39
C ARG A 6 0.02 -22.57 -7.99
N ARG A 7 1.06 -22.76 -7.20
CA ARG A 7 1.97 -21.66 -6.80
C ARG A 7 2.69 -21.04 -7.99
N GLU A 8 3.15 -21.85 -8.95
CA GLU A 8 3.72 -21.34 -10.20
C GLU A 8 2.72 -20.50 -10.99
N THR A 9 1.48 -20.98 -11.06
CA THR A 9 0.39 -20.27 -11.73
C THR A 9 0.07 -18.94 -11.05
N ILE A 10 0.07 -18.89 -9.71
CA ILE A 10 -0.09 -17.65 -8.96
C ILE A 10 1.00 -16.65 -9.34
N LEU A 11 2.27 -17.04 -9.34
CA LEU A 11 3.36 -16.14 -9.75
C LEU A 11 3.19 -15.62 -11.19
N LYS A 12 2.76 -16.48 -12.10
CA LYS A 12 2.49 -16.10 -13.49
C LYS A 12 1.37 -15.06 -13.58
N LEU A 13 0.28 -15.27 -12.87
CA LEU A 13 -0.85 -14.32 -12.84
C LEU A 13 -0.43 -12.97 -12.27
N LEU A 14 0.34 -12.96 -11.19
CA LEU A 14 0.84 -11.72 -10.60
C LEU A 14 1.82 -10.98 -11.54
N ARG A 15 2.66 -11.69 -12.29
CA ARG A 15 3.56 -11.07 -13.29
C ARG A 15 2.81 -10.43 -14.46
N GLN A 16 1.69 -11.01 -14.84
CA GLN A 16 0.88 -10.53 -15.97
C GLN A 16 -0.07 -9.40 -15.59
N SER A 17 -0.30 -9.19 -14.31
CA SER A 17 -1.22 -8.16 -13.83
C SER A 17 -0.49 -6.85 -13.57
N ALA A 18 -1.01 -5.75 -14.14
CA ALA A 18 -0.56 -4.40 -13.85
C ALA A 18 -1.12 -3.85 -12.52
N GLN A 19 -2.10 -4.51 -11.95
CA GLN A 19 -2.78 -4.11 -10.72
C GLN A 19 -2.72 -5.24 -9.68
N PRO A 20 -2.82 -4.92 -8.38
CA PRO A 20 -2.92 -5.94 -7.35
C PRO A 20 -4.08 -6.90 -7.60
N VAL A 21 -3.87 -8.19 -7.37
CA VAL A 21 -4.87 -9.24 -7.56
C VAL A 21 -5.33 -9.76 -6.20
N SER A 22 -6.63 -9.71 -5.92
CA SER A 22 -7.15 -10.13 -4.63
C SER A 22 -7.03 -11.65 -4.42
N ALA A 23 -6.93 -12.08 -3.16
CA ALA A 23 -6.95 -13.51 -2.82
C ALA A 23 -8.23 -14.19 -3.31
N SER A 24 -9.36 -13.49 -3.29
CA SER A 24 -10.64 -14.02 -3.79
C SER A 24 -10.64 -14.20 -5.30
N THR A 25 -10.04 -13.29 -6.05
CA THR A 25 -9.88 -13.40 -7.50
C THR A 25 -9.00 -14.60 -7.85
N LEU A 26 -7.85 -14.75 -7.20
CA LEU A 26 -6.98 -15.91 -7.41
C LEU A 26 -7.67 -17.22 -7.03
N ALA A 27 -8.40 -17.24 -5.92
CA ALA A 27 -9.16 -18.40 -5.47
C ALA A 27 -10.20 -18.84 -6.51
N GLY A 28 -10.95 -17.89 -7.07
CA GLY A 28 -11.92 -18.15 -8.11
C GLY A 28 -11.29 -18.70 -9.40
N GLN A 29 -10.20 -18.10 -9.87
CA GLN A 29 -9.50 -18.54 -11.07
C GLN A 29 -8.88 -19.94 -10.92
N LEU A 30 -8.42 -20.28 -9.73
CA LEU A 30 -7.75 -21.56 -9.46
C LEU A 30 -8.65 -22.62 -8.81
N SER A 31 -9.94 -22.30 -8.63
CA SER A 31 -10.96 -23.20 -8.05
C SER A 31 -10.56 -23.77 -6.68
N VAL A 32 -10.00 -22.90 -5.82
CA VAL A 32 -9.62 -23.23 -4.43
C VAL A 32 -10.21 -22.22 -3.45
N SER A 33 -10.11 -22.49 -2.16
CA SER A 33 -10.53 -21.53 -1.13
C SER A 33 -9.56 -20.35 -1.04
N ARG A 34 -10.07 -19.19 -0.57
CA ARG A 34 -9.23 -18.02 -0.27
C ARG A 34 -8.09 -18.37 0.70
N GLN A 35 -8.35 -19.21 1.70
CA GLN A 35 -7.36 -19.62 2.70
C GLN A 35 -6.20 -20.41 2.09
N ILE A 36 -6.47 -21.24 1.08
CA ILE A 36 -5.41 -21.94 0.32
C ILE A 36 -4.52 -20.94 -0.39
N ILE A 37 -5.08 -19.90 -1.01
CA ILE A 37 -4.29 -18.83 -1.65
C ILE A 37 -3.40 -18.11 -0.63
N VAL A 38 -3.94 -17.76 0.53
CA VAL A 38 -3.16 -17.10 1.60
C VAL A 38 -1.96 -17.97 2.01
N GLY A 39 -2.18 -19.28 2.16
CA GLY A 39 -1.12 -20.24 2.48
C GLY A 39 -0.06 -20.36 1.36
N ASP A 40 -0.52 -20.45 0.10
CA ASP A 40 0.39 -20.52 -1.05
C ASP A 40 1.25 -19.25 -1.19
N ILE A 41 0.65 -18.08 -1.00
CA ILE A 41 1.38 -16.79 -0.99
C ILE A 41 2.42 -16.77 0.14
N ALA A 42 2.08 -17.24 1.33
CA ALA A 42 3.03 -17.32 2.44
C ALA A 42 4.23 -18.21 2.10
N LEU A 43 3.98 -19.36 1.48
CA LEU A 43 5.04 -20.28 1.05
C LEU A 43 5.91 -19.69 -0.06
N LEU A 44 5.30 -19.00 -1.03
CA LEU A 44 6.04 -18.30 -2.09
C LEU A 44 6.95 -17.21 -1.53
N ARG A 45 6.45 -16.43 -0.58
CA ARG A 45 7.25 -15.40 0.11
C ARG A 45 8.38 -16.02 0.93
N ALA A 46 8.12 -17.11 1.64
CA ALA A 46 9.14 -17.86 2.36
C ALA A 46 10.22 -18.43 1.42
N GLY A 47 9.84 -18.80 0.20
CA GLY A 47 10.74 -19.23 -0.87
C GLY A 47 11.48 -18.11 -1.61
N GLY A 48 11.31 -16.84 -1.18
CA GLY A 48 12.03 -15.70 -1.74
C GLY A 48 11.29 -14.92 -2.83
N ALA A 49 10.02 -15.26 -3.11
CA ALA A 49 9.22 -14.45 -4.04
C ALA A 49 8.88 -13.10 -3.41
N ASP A 50 9.16 -12.02 -4.14
CA ASP A 50 8.97 -10.65 -3.67
C ASP A 50 7.51 -10.20 -3.90
N ILE A 51 6.59 -10.81 -3.15
CA ILE A 51 5.17 -10.54 -3.21
C ILE A 51 4.78 -9.58 -2.09
N LEU A 52 4.18 -8.46 -2.48
CA LEU A 52 3.64 -7.45 -1.60
C LEU A 52 2.13 -7.71 -1.39
N ALA A 53 1.69 -7.71 -0.13
CA ALA A 53 0.26 -7.73 0.21
C ALA A 53 -0.20 -6.29 0.46
N THR A 54 -1.16 -5.83 -0.33
CA THR A 54 -1.74 -4.48 -0.24
C THR A 54 -3.22 -4.57 0.13
N PRO A 55 -3.87 -3.45 0.50
CA PRO A 55 -5.33 -3.44 0.73
C PRO A 55 -6.16 -3.93 -0.47
N ARG A 56 -5.63 -3.83 -1.68
CA ARG A 56 -6.31 -4.28 -2.92
C ARG A 56 -5.97 -5.70 -3.34
N GLY A 57 -4.98 -6.33 -2.74
CA GLY A 57 -4.53 -7.68 -3.08
C GLY A 57 -3.02 -7.78 -3.18
N TYR A 58 -2.58 -8.85 -3.83
CA TYR A 58 -1.18 -9.17 -4.01
C TYR A 58 -0.62 -8.61 -5.31
N CYS A 59 0.60 -8.12 -5.25
CA CYS A 59 1.37 -7.74 -6.45
C CYS A 59 2.84 -8.12 -6.26
N LEU A 60 3.57 -8.24 -7.38
CA LEU A 60 5.02 -8.36 -7.31
C LEU A 60 5.62 -6.97 -7.11
N GLN A 61 6.61 -6.88 -6.23
CA GLN A 61 7.35 -5.66 -6.04
C GLN A 61 8.30 -5.48 -7.24
N ASN A 62 7.92 -4.60 -8.15
CA ASN A 62 8.79 -4.26 -9.27
C ASN A 62 9.83 -3.24 -8.79
N ALA A 63 11.09 -3.62 -8.82
CA ALA A 63 12.22 -2.73 -8.52
C ALA A 63 12.38 -1.57 -9.54
N ALA A 64 11.56 -1.53 -10.58
CA ALA A 64 11.68 -0.61 -11.71
C ALA A 64 10.48 0.32 -11.89
N ALA A 65 9.83 0.77 -10.82
CA ALA A 65 8.88 1.87 -10.95
C ALA A 65 9.65 3.15 -11.32
N ALA A 66 9.41 3.67 -12.51
CA ALA A 66 9.98 4.93 -12.94
C ALA A 66 9.46 6.08 -12.05
N GLY A 67 10.35 6.79 -11.39
CA GLY A 67 9.98 7.90 -10.52
C GLY A 67 10.95 8.11 -9.36
N LEU A 68 10.66 9.15 -8.59
CA LEU A 68 11.41 9.50 -7.39
C LEU A 68 10.71 8.95 -6.16
N THR A 69 11.43 8.21 -5.33
CA THR A 69 10.94 7.77 -4.03
C THR A 69 11.30 8.80 -2.97
N ARG A 70 10.30 9.28 -2.25
CA ARG A 70 10.46 10.26 -1.16
C ARG A 70 9.63 9.85 0.04
N ARG A 71 10.03 10.28 1.22
CA ARG A 71 9.24 10.11 2.45
C ARG A 71 8.77 11.45 2.97
N VAL A 72 7.54 11.46 3.49
CA VAL A 72 6.96 12.63 4.15
C VAL A 72 6.50 12.25 5.54
N ALA A 73 6.75 13.14 6.50
CA ALA A 73 6.22 13.01 7.85
C ALA A 73 4.96 13.86 7.95
N VAL A 74 3.88 13.24 8.42
CA VAL A 74 2.56 13.87 8.49
C VAL A 74 1.91 13.63 9.85
N ARG A 75 0.97 14.47 10.18
CA ARG A 75 0.16 14.35 11.39
C ARG A 75 -1.27 14.80 11.12
N HIS A 76 -2.20 13.96 11.46
CA HIS A 76 -3.64 14.26 11.46
C HIS A 76 -4.37 13.29 12.38
N ASP A 77 -5.64 13.57 12.67
CA ASP A 77 -6.55 12.64 13.29
C ASP A 77 -7.14 11.68 12.24
N GLU A 78 -8.01 10.76 12.69
CA GLU A 78 -8.65 9.80 11.78
C GLU A 78 -9.52 10.49 10.71
N ALA A 79 -10.14 11.62 11.05
CA ALA A 79 -10.97 12.38 10.12
C ALA A 79 -10.16 13.00 8.96
N GLY A 80 -8.87 13.25 9.17
CA GLY A 80 -7.98 13.83 8.15
C GLY A 80 -7.40 12.84 7.14
N MET A 81 -7.58 11.53 7.34
CA MET A 81 -6.91 10.50 6.56
C MET A 81 -7.26 10.56 5.07
N GLU A 82 -8.53 10.67 4.72
CA GLU A 82 -8.98 10.74 3.33
C GLU A 82 -8.43 11.98 2.62
N ALA A 83 -8.51 13.14 3.26
CA ALA A 83 -8.03 14.40 2.71
C ALA A 83 -6.51 14.38 2.47
N GLU A 84 -5.75 13.81 3.39
CA GLU A 84 -4.31 13.64 3.26
C GLU A 84 -3.93 12.76 2.07
N LEU A 85 -4.52 11.57 1.98
CA LEU A 85 -4.25 10.62 0.89
C LEU A 85 -4.68 11.18 -0.47
N ASN A 86 -5.82 11.85 -0.54
CA ASN A 86 -6.27 12.53 -1.76
C ASN A 86 -5.30 13.64 -2.20
N THR A 87 -4.75 14.39 -1.25
CA THR A 87 -3.75 15.42 -1.54
C THR A 87 -2.52 14.83 -2.24
N MET A 88 -2.08 13.65 -1.84
CA MET A 88 -0.93 12.97 -2.43
C MET A 88 -1.23 12.48 -3.85
N VAL A 89 -2.35 11.78 -4.05
CA VAL A 89 -2.69 11.21 -5.37
C VAL A 89 -3.13 12.28 -6.37
N ASP A 90 -3.76 13.38 -5.92
CA ASP A 90 -4.14 14.49 -6.78
C ASP A 90 -2.94 15.20 -7.40
N ASN A 91 -1.78 15.15 -6.74
CA ASN A 91 -0.53 15.70 -7.25
C ASN A 91 0.31 14.70 -8.06
N GLY A 92 -0.27 13.56 -8.42
CA GLY A 92 0.34 12.57 -9.29
C GLY A 92 1.26 11.57 -8.60
N CYS A 93 1.32 11.57 -7.28
CA CYS A 93 2.14 10.62 -6.52
C CYS A 93 1.36 9.36 -6.17
N THR A 94 2.07 8.24 -6.08
CA THR A 94 1.55 6.98 -5.52
C THR A 94 1.95 6.91 -4.06
N VAL A 95 0.97 6.66 -3.19
CA VAL A 95 1.22 6.38 -1.77
C VAL A 95 1.59 4.92 -1.63
N VAL A 96 2.88 4.65 -1.44
CA VAL A 96 3.43 3.28 -1.40
C VAL A 96 3.06 2.57 -0.11
N ASP A 97 3.20 3.26 1.03
CA ASP A 97 3.01 2.69 2.36
C ASP A 97 2.61 3.74 3.41
N VAL A 98 2.34 3.24 4.60
CA VAL A 98 2.31 4.00 5.85
C VAL A 98 3.30 3.38 6.82
N ILE A 99 4.08 4.21 7.50
CA ILE A 99 5.11 3.78 8.44
C ILE A 99 4.85 4.45 9.79
N VAL A 100 4.82 3.64 10.85
CA VAL A 100 4.66 4.11 12.24
C VAL A 100 5.71 3.48 13.14
N GLU A 101 6.00 4.10 14.28
CA GLU A 101 6.80 3.50 15.34
C GLU A 101 5.91 2.77 16.35
N HIS A 102 6.29 1.56 16.68
CA HIS A 102 5.61 0.76 17.71
C HIS A 102 6.56 0.51 18.88
N PRO A 103 6.10 0.67 20.15
CA PRO A 103 6.99 0.53 21.31
C PRO A 103 7.64 -0.85 21.45
N LEU A 104 6.97 -1.91 20.97
CA LEU A 104 7.46 -3.29 21.05
C LEU A 104 8.19 -3.72 19.77
N TYR A 105 7.59 -3.44 18.61
CA TYR A 105 8.08 -3.96 17.32
C TYR A 105 8.99 -3.00 16.57
N GLY A 106 9.15 -1.75 17.05
CA GLY A 106 9.87 -0.72 16.33
C GLY A 106 9.07 -0.21 15.14
N GLN A 107 9.67 -0.18 13.97
CA GLN A 107 8.99 0.29 12.77
C GLN A 107 7.98 -0.72 12.24
N LEU A 108 6.72 -0.29 12.10
CA LEU A 108 5.68 -1.04 11.41
C LEU A 108 5.38 -0.35 10.08
N THR A 109 5.35 -1.13 9.00
CA THR A 109 5.05 -0.65 7.66
C THR A 109 3.83 -1.38 7.10
N GLY A 110 2.82 -0.61 6.71
CA GLY A 110 1.63 -1.12 6.01
C GLY A 110 1.68 -0.73 4.53
N PRO A 111 1.86 -1.67 3.59
CA PRO A 111 1.82 -1.36 2.16
C PRO A 111 0.44 -0.89 1.73
N LEU A 112 0.35 0.19 0.95
CA LEU A 112 -0.91 0.80 0.49
C LEU A 112 -1.09 0.72 -1.03
N GLN A 113 -0.10 1.18 -1.80
CA GLN A 113 -0.15 1.23 -3.28
C GLN A 113 -1.38 1.99 -3.81
N LEU A 114 -1.62 3.20 -3.29
CA LEU A 114 -2.74 4.04 -3.69
C LEU A 114 -2.27 5.06 -4.73
N SER A 115 -2.87 5.01 -5.93
CA SER A 115 -2.46 5.86 -7.07
C SER A 115 -3.57 6.79 -7.57
N SER A 116 -4.80 6.62 -7.10
CA SER A 116 -5.95 7.39 -7.55
C SER A 116 -6.93 7.66 -6.40
N ARG A 117 -7.83 8.62 -6.62
CA ARG A 117 -8.94 8.85 -5.68
C ARG A 117 -9.84 7.65 -5.51
N TYR A 118 -10.01 6.84 -6.56
CA TYR A 118 -10.74 5.59 -6.46
C TYR A 118 -10.07 4.64 -5.46
N ASP A 119 -8.75 4.46 -5.56
CA ASP A 119 -8.00 3.62 -4.62
C ASP A 119 -8.14 4.12 -3.18
N VAL A 120 -8.05 5.43 -2.98
CA VAL A 120 -8.23 6.07 -1.66
C VAL A 120 -9.63 5.81 -1.12
N ALA A 121 -10.67 6.00 -1.93
CA ALA A 121 -12.05 5.75 -1.51
C ALA A 121 -12.27 4.29 -1.09
N GLN A 122 -11.72 3.32 -1.80
CA GLN A 122 -11.78 1.90 -1.44
C GLN A 122 -11.04 1.61 -0.14
N PHE A 123 -9.89 2.22 0.08
CA PHE A 123 -9.14 2.09 1.32
C PHE A 123 -9.90 2.69 2.51
N ILE A 124 -10.46 3.89 2.37
CA ILE A 124 -11.25 4.55 3.42
C ILE A 124 -12.49 3.72 3.79
N ALA A 125 -13.18 3.16 2.80
CA ALA A 125 -14.34 2.29 3.06
C ALA A 125 -13.97 1.07 3.93
N ARG A 126 -12.78 0.51 3.74
CA ARG A 126 -12.27 -0.61 4.55
C ARG A 126 -11.78 -0.17 5.93
N SER A 127 -11.30 1.06 6.08
CA SER A 127 -10.79 1.57 7.35
C SER A 127 -11.86 1.67 8.45
N HIS A 128 -13.14 1.72 8.09
CA HIS A 128 -14.24 1.70 9.04
C HIS A 128 -14.38 0.36 9.78
N THR A 129 -13.77 -0.72 9.29
CA THR A 129 -13.81 -2.06 9.88
C THR A 129 -12.51 -2.46 10.59
N ALA A 130 -11.49 -1.61 10.55
CA ALA A 130 -10.17 -1.88 11.14
C ALA A 130 -9.52 -0.58 11.61
N GLN A 131 -8.69 -0.66 12.65
CA GLN A 131 -7.96 0.52 13.14
C GLN A 131 -6.76 0.83 12.25
N PRO A 132 -6.59 2.09 11.79
CA PRO A 132 -5.38 2.52 11.08
C PRO A 132 -4.13 2.47 11.98
N LEU A 133 -2.97 2.19 11.39
CA LEU A 133 -1.70 2.17 12.12
C LEU A 133 -1.35 3.51 12.76
N SER A 134 -1.74 4.63 12.16
CA SER A 134 -1.47 5.98 12.66
C SER A 134 -2.04 6.27 14.05
N ILE A 135 -3.04 5.53 14.50
CA ILE A 135 -3.58 5.62 15.87
C ILE A 135 -2.51 5.27 16.91
N LEU A 136 -1.56 4.39 16.59
CA LEU A 136 -0.51 3.94 17.51
C LEU A 136 0.44 5.05 17.93
N THR A 137 0.54 6.13 17.16
CA THR A 137 1.51 7.23 17.35
C THR A 137 0.83 8.59 17.53
N GLY A 138 -0.44 8.62 17.92
CA GLY A 138 -1.19 9.88 18.10
C GLY A 138 -1.35 10.68 16.81
N GLY A 139 -1.44 9.99 15.68
CA GLY A 139 -1.61 10.60 14.36
C GLY A 139 -0.33 10.91 13.61
N ILE A 140 0.85 10.78 14.22
CA ILE A 140 2.15 10.98 13.54
C ILE A 140 2.53 9.72 12.80
N HIS A 141 2.84 9.86 11.50
CA HIS A 141 3.27 8.76 10.66
C HIS A 141 4.07 9.25 9.45
N LEU A 142 4.66 8.32 8.75
CA LEU A 142 5.36 8.56 7.50
C LEU A 142 4.62 7.90 6.35
N HIS A 143 4.68 8.50 5.17
CA HIS A 143 4.35 7.85 3.92
C HIS A 143 5.56 7.83 3.01
N THR A 144 5.78 6.68 2.36
CA THR A 144 6.66 6.61 1.20
C THR A 144 5.84 6.95 -0.03
N LEU A 145 6.30 7.92 -0.80
CA LEU A 145 5.68 8.38 -2.04
C LEU A 145 6.55 8.02 -3.23
N LEU A 146 5.93 7.50 -4.26
CA LEU A 146 6.53 7.42 -5.59
C LEU A 146 6.01 8.59 -6.41
N CYS A 147 6.87 9.53 -6.73
CA CYS A 147 6.51 10.76 -7.42
C CYS A 147 7.08 10.75 -8.85
N PRO A 148 6.32 11.24 -9.86
CA PRO A 148 6.79 11.26 -11.24
C PRO A 148 7.95 12.23 -11.47
N SER A 149 8.10 13.26 -10.62
CA SER A 149 9.14 14.27 -10.71
C SER A 149 9.38 14.97 -9.39
N GLU A 150 10.48 15.69 -9.26
CA GLU A 150 10.76 16.56 -8.11
C GLU A 150 9.71 17.67 -7.97
N ASP A 151 9.22 18.20 -9.05
CA ASP A 151 8.15 19.22 -9.05
C ASP A 151 6.84 18.66 -8.47
N ALA A 152 6.48 17.42 -8.81
CA ALA A 152 5.32 16.75 -8.22
C ALA A 152 5.49 16.58 -6.70
N TYR A 153 6.68 16.19 -6.25
CA TYR A 153 6.98 16.08 -4.83
C TYR A 153 6.86 17.42 -4.10
N ARG A 154 7.39 18.50 -4.67
CA ARG A 154 7.25 19.85 -4.10
C ARG A 154 5.81 20.28 -3.99
N ARG A 155 4.98 20.04 -5.04
CA ARG A 155 3.54 20.32 -5.00
C ARG A 155 2.84 19.58 -3.87
N VAL A 156 3.19 18.30 -3.65
CA VAL A 156 2.64 17.50 -2.52
C VAL A 156 3.02 18.14 -1.19
N LEU A 157 4.28 18.51 -0.99
CA LEU A 157 4.73 19.15 0.24
C LEU A 157 3.98 20.45 0.52
N ASP A 158 3.84 21.31 -0.50
CA ASP A 158 3.12 22.57 -0.37
C ASP A 158 1.64 22.36 -0.06
N ALA A 159 1.00 21.40 -0.72
CA ALA A 159 -0.40 21.07 -0.49
C ALA A 159 -0.65 20.48 0.91
N LEU A 160 0.23 19.60 1.38
CA LEU A 160 0.18 19.05 2.74
C LEU A 160 0.40 20.13 3.80
N ARG A 161 1.32 21.06 3.55
CA ARG A 161 1.58 22.20 4.43
C ARG A 161 0.36 23.11 4.53
N GLN A 162 -0.25 23.46 3.39
CA GLN A 162 -1.46 24.29 3.36
C GLN A 162 -2.65 23.63 4.05
N ALA A 163 -2.77 22.33 3.94
CA ALA A 163 -3.82 21.55 4.62
C ALA A 163 -3.54 21.32 6.13
N GLY A 164 -2.35 21.68 6.61
CA GLY A 164 -1.96 21.50 8.01
C GLY A 164 -1.56 20.08 8.40
N PHE A 165 -1.26 19.23 7.43
CA PHE A 165 -0.88 17.82 7.68
C PHE A 165 0.63 17.61 7.78
N LEU A 166 1.44 18.46 7.14
CA LEU A 166 2.88 18.28 7.11
C LEU A 166 3.51 18.52 8.50
N LEU A 167 4.26 17.54 8.97
CA LEU A 167 5.05 17.69 10.19
C LEU A 167 6.37 18.36 9.82
N GLU A 168 6.61 19.55 10.37
CA GLU A 168 7.83 20.32 10.19
C GLU A 168 8.45 20.63 11.55
N GLY A 169 9.75 20.48 11.60
CA GLY A 169 10.55 20.81 12.79
C GLY A 169 10.99 22.26 12.82
#